data_e9aa2234e6a57e6fb9d572a1e25f8d21
#
_entry.id   e9aa2234e6a57e6fb9d572a1e25f8d21
#
_cell.length_a   1.000
_cell.length_b   1.000
_cell.length_c   1.000
_cell.angle_alpha   90.00
_cell.angle_beta   90.00
_cell.angle_gamma   90.00
#
_symmetry.space_group_name_H-M   'P 1'
#
loop_
_entity.id
_entity.type
_entity.pdbx_description
1 polymer ?
#
loop_
_entity_poly.entity_id
_entity_poly.type
_entity_poly.pdbx_seq_one_letter_code
_entity_poly.pdbx_strand_id
1 'polypeptide(L)'
;MITVHHLENSRSQRVLWLLEELELPYRVIRYARDPRTLRAPAELVAVHPLGKAPVITDGGTVVAETGAIAAYLTDLAGARLVPGPGTEERRRYVYWSHYAEGSAMPPLLLKLVFGRLAPGSPWPLRPLVRRIADTVLRGFVDPDLRRHAAFWETELAGRPYFCGADFTAADILMSFPLEAFAARGTGAGPRVADWLTRVHARPAYQRALRQGGPYAYA
;
A
#
# COMPACT_ATOMS: atom_id res chain seq x y z
N MET A 1 5.76 -15.46 -18.20
CA MET A 1 6.70 -14.64 -17.36
C MET A 1 5.98 -13.39 -16.91
N ILE A 2 5.89 -13.19 -15.60
CA ILE A 2 5.16 -12.09 -14.99
C ILE A 2 5.80 -10.74 -15.34
N THR A 3 4.99 -9.77 -15.77
CA THR A 3 5.41 -8.38 -15.98
C THR A 3 4.67 -7.49 -15.00
N VAL A 4 5.40 -6.74 -14.18
CA VAL A 4 4.83 -5.77 -13.25
C VAL A 4 4.81 -4.39 -13.90
N HIS A 5 3.63 -3.81 -14.04
CA HIS A 5 3.44 -2.42 -14.48
C HIS A 5 3.54 -1.51 -13.26
N HIS A 6 4.76 -1.05 -12.99
CA HIS A 6 5.11 -0.30 -11.79
C HIS A 6 5.00 1.21 -12.03
N LEU A 7 4.12 1.86 -11.27
CA LEU A 7 4.03 3.32 -11.24
C LEU A 7 4.82 3.84 -10.02
N GLU A 8 5.67 4.83 -10.23
CA GLU A 8 6.48 5.42 -9.13
C GLU A 8 5.63 5.87 -7.94
N ASN A 9 6.17 5.74 -6.72
CA ASN A 9 5.50 6.13 -5.47
C ASN A 9 4.06 5.61 -5.35
N SER A 10 3.86 4.35 -5.67
CA SER A 10 2.54 3.73 -5.66
C SER A 10 2.52 2.37 -4.95
N ARG A 11 1.30 1.86 -4.80
CA ARG A 11 1.03 0.55 -4.22
C ARG A 11 1.69 -0.62 -4.96
N SER A 12 2.18 -0.42 -6.19
CA SER A 12 2.87 -1.45 -6.96
C SER A 12 4.20 -1.88 -6.32
N GLN A 13 4.78 -1.08 -5.41
CA GLN A 13 5.96 -1.48 -4.63
C GLN A 13 5.71 -2.78 -3.85
N ARG A 14 4.51 -2.97 -3.30
CA ARG A 14 4.13 -4.19 -2.59
C ARG A 14 4.10 -5.43 -3.49
N VAL A 15 3.77 -5.26 -4.77
CA VAL A 15 3.76 -6.36 -5.74
C VAL A 15 5.19 -6.81 -6.05
N LEU A 16 6.12 -5.86 -6.20
CA LEU A 16 7.54 -6.19 -6.34
C LEU A 16 8.04 -6.95 -5.12
N TRP A 17 7.73 -6.46 -3.92
CA TRP A 17 8.11 -7.12 -2.68
C TRP A 17 7.52 -8.53 -2.56
N LEU A 18 6.24 -8.72 -2.88
CA LEU A 18 5.60 -10.04 -2.86
C LEU A 18 6.30 -11.02 -3.81
N LEU A 19 6.62 -10.59 -5.02
CA LEU A 19 7.34 -11.41 -5.99
C LEU A 19 8.74 -11.82 -5.50
N GLU A 20 9.45 -10.89 -4.84
CA GLU A 20 10.75 -11.18 -4.22
C GLU A 20 10.67 -12.15 -3.03
N GLU A 21 9.61 -12.09 -2.22
CA GLU A 21 9.36 -13.05 -1.13
C GLU A 21 8.95 -14.42 -1.65
N LEU A 22 8.20 -14.46 -2.74
CA LEU A 22 7.77 -15.70 -3.39
C LEU A 22 8.85 -16.29 -4.30
N GLU A 23 9.93 -15.56 -4.58
CA GLU A 23 11.01 -15.95 -5.49
C GLU A 23 10.50 -16.27 -6.91
N LEU A 24 9.44 -15.58 -7.33
CA LEU A 24 8.87 -15.73 -8.66
C LEU A 24 9.63 -14.86 -9.67
N PRO A 25 9.98 -15.37 -10.85
CA PRO A 25 10.67 -14.59 -11.88
C PRO A 25 9.73 -13.56 -12.51
N TYR A 26 10.18 -12.32 -12.63
CA TYR A 26 9.41 -11.23 -13.18
C TYR A 26 10.27 -10.19 -13.90
N ARG A 27 9.62 -9.33 -14.67
CA ARG A 27 10.21 -8.10 -15.22
C ARG A 27 9.39 -6.89 -14.79
N VAL A 28 10.02 -5.71 -14.80
CA VAL A 28 9.37 -4.46 -14.41
C VAL A 28 9.31 -3.51 -15.59
N ILE A 29 8.12 -2.98 -15.88
CA ILE A 29 7.93 -1.81 -16.74
C ILE A 29 7.59 -0.65 -15.82
N ARG A 30 8.46 0.37 -15.77
CA ARG A 30 8.30 1.54 -14.90
C ARG A 30 7.57 2.64 -15.62
N TYR A 31 6.65 3.28 -14.93
CA TYR A 31 5.90 4.44 -15.39
C TYR A 31 6.13 5.62 -14.45
N ALA A 32 6.44 6.78 -15.01
CA ALA A 32 6.45 8.04 -14.27
C ALA A 32 5.04 8.63 -14.21
N ARG A 33 4.76 9.39 -13.16
CA ARG A 33 3.50 10.15 -13.08
C ARG A 33 3.60 11.42 -13.92
N ASP A 34 2.50 11.82 -14.53
CA ASP A 34 2.37 13.16 -15.08
C ASP A 34 2.60 14.20 -13.96
N PRO A 35 3.56 15.12 -14.09
CA PRO A 35 3.94 16.03 -13.01
C PRO A 35 2.84 17.06 -12.65
N ARG A 36 1.89 17.31 -13.56
CA ARG A 36 0.80 18.27 -13.36
C ARG A 36 -0.43 17.61 -12.75
N THR A 37 -0.83 16.47 -13.31
CA THR A 37 -2.08 15.78 -12.93
C THR A 37 -1.87 14.70 -11.88
N LEU A 38 -0.61 14.24 -11.69
CA LEU A 38 -0.20 13.10 -10.85
C LEU A 38 -0.85 11.77 -11.27
N ARG A 39 -1.42 11.73 -12.46
CA ARG A 39 -2.02 10.53 -13.04
C ARG A 39 -0.97 9.64 -13.70
N ALA A 40 -1.36 8.40 -13.93
CA ALA A 40 -0.57 7.48 -14.74
C ALA A 40 -0.60 7.91 -16.21
N PRO A 41 0.45 7.59 -16.99
CA PRO A 41 0.52 7.89 -18.41
C PRO A 41 -0.44 7.02 -19.24
N ALA A 42 -0.67 7.42 -20.50
CA ALA A 42 -1.59 6.73 -21.40
C ALA A 42 -1.21 5.26 -21.67
N GLU A 43 0.07 4.96 -21.66
CA GLU A 43 0.61 3.60 -21.84
C GLU A 43 0.10 2.63 -20.76
N LEU A 44 -0.09 3.11 -19.51
CA LEU A 44 -0.68 2.27 -18.46
C LEU A 44 -2.19 2.10 -18.66
N VAL A 45 -2.88 3.10 -19.23
CA VAL A 45 -4.29 2.98 -19.60
C VAL A 45 -4.49 1.92 -20.69
N ALA A 46 -3.53 1.79 -21.61
CA ALA A 46 -3.56 0.75 -22.64
C ALA A 46 -3.41 -0.68 -22.07
N VAL A 47 -2.76 -0.84 -20.90
CA VAL A 47 -2.66 -2.13 -20.21
C VAL A 47 -3.95 -2.47 -19.46
N HIS A 48 -4.53 -1.47 -18.76
CA HIS A 48 -5.78 -1.64 -18.01
C HIS A 48 -6.59 -0.33 -18.03
N PRO A 49 -7.88 -0.37 -18.39
CA PRO A 49 -8.68 0.83 -18.70
C PRO A 49 -8.79 1.85 -17.55
N LEU A 50 -8.62 1.44 -16.30
CA LEU A 50 -8.59 2.37 -15.16
C LEU A 50 -7.29 3.17 -15.06
N GLY A 51 -6.22 2.81 -15.77
CA GLY A 51 -4.93 3.49 -15.71
C GLY A 51 -4.35 3.59 -14.29
N LYS A 52 -4.57 2.56 -13.47
CA LYS A 52 -4.12 2.52 -12.07
C LYS A 52 -3.05 1.44 -11.90
N ALA A 53 -2.15 1.63 -10.95
CA ALA A 53 -1.19 0.64 -10.51
C ALA A 53 -1.53 0.19 -9.07
N PRO A 54 -1.25 -1.10 -8.73
CA PRO A 54 -0.56 -2.11 -9.53
C PRO A 54 -1.42 -2.78 -10.59
N VAL A 55 -0.77 -3.21 -11.67
CA VAL A 55 -1.28 -4.17 -12.66
C VAL A 55 -0.13 -5.12 -12.98
N ILE A 56 -0.44 -6.40 -13.16
CA ILE A 56 0.49 -7.37 -13.70
C ILE A 56 -0.08 -8.00 -14.98
N THR A 57 0.81 -8.44 -15.86
CA THR A 57 0.46 -9.30 -16.99
C THR A 57 1.27 -10.58 -16.91
N ASP A 58 0.63 -11.73 -17.17
CA ASP A 58 1.29 -13.04 -17.26
C ASP A 58 0.74 -13.82 -18.44
N GLY A 59 1.56 -13.96 -19.50
CA GLY A 59 1.05 -14.45 -20.79
C GLY A 59 -0.06 -13.54 -21.33
N GLY A 60 -1.23 -14.11 -21.55
CA GLY A 60 -2.43 -13.39 -21.99
C GLY A 60 -3.32 -12.88 -20.85
N THR A 61 -2.95 -13.13 -19.59
CA THR A 61 -3.74 -12.73 -18.42
C THR A 61 -3.33 -11.36 -17.93
N VAL A 62 -4.30 -10.48 -17.67
CA VAL A 62 -4.11 -9.18 -17.01
C VAL A 62 -4.79 -9.24 -15.64
N VAL A 63 -4.04 -8.97 -14.57
CA VAL A 63 -4.57 -8.92 -13.21
C VAL A 63 -4.33 -7.53 -12.64
N ALA A 64 -5.41 -6.90 -12.20
CA ALA A 64 -5.39 -5.62 -11.50
C ALA A 64 -5.96 -5.79 -10.09
N GLU A 65 -5.89 -4.73 -9.26
CA GLU A 65 -6.19 -4.70 -7.83
C GLU A 65 -5.15 -5.44 -6.97
N THR A 66 -4.65 -4.76 -5.95
CA THR A 66 -3.54 -5.29 -5.13
C THR A 66 -3.88 -6.61 -4.46
N GLY A 67 -5.11 -6.75 -3.95
CA GLY A 67 -5.57 -7.98 -3.31
C GLY A 67 -5.71 -9.15 -4.30
N ALA A 68 -6.25 -8.89 -5.50
CA ALA A 68 -6.37 -9.90 -6.55
C ALA A 68 -4.99 -10.35 -7.07
N ILE A 69 -4.06 -9.41 -7.24
CA ILE A 69 -2.68 -9.72 -7.61
C ILE A 69 -2.02 -10.57 -6.52
N ALA A 70 -2.20 -10.22 -5.25
CA ALA A 70 -1.63 -11.00 -4.14
C ALA A 70 -2.18 -12.42 -4.11
N ALA A 71 -3.49 -12.61 -4.27
CA ALA A 71 -4.10 -13.93 -4.37
C ALA A 71 -3.53 -14.73 -5.56
N TYR A 72 -3.50 -14.14 -6.75
CA TYR A 72 -2.95 -14.77 -7.95
C TYR A 72 -1.50 -15.23 -7.76
N LEU A 73 -0.63 -14.37 -7.21
CA LEU A 73 0.79 -14.68 -7.03
C LEU A 73 1.02 -15.73 -5.94
N THR A 74 0.28 -15.67 -4.84
CA THR A 74 0.38 -16.69 -3.77
C THR A 74 -0.13 -18.05 -4.24
N ASP A 75 -1.17 -18.10 -5.07
CA ASP A 75 -1.67 -19.35 -5.67
C ASP A 75 -0.63 -19.95 -6.62
N LEU A 76 0.00 -19.13 -7.47
CA LEU A 76 1.10 -19.59 -8.34
C LEU A 76 2.28 -20.17 -7.54
N ALA A 77 2.52 -19.66 -6.33
CA ALA A 77 3.59 -20.10 -5.44
C ALA A 77 3.18 -21.25 -4.50
N GLY A 78 2.07 -21.93 -4.76
CA GLY A 78 1.60 -23.05 -3.92
C GLY A 78 1.15 -22.62 -2.53
N ALA A 79 0.45 -21.49 -2.42
CA ALA A 79 -0.05 -20.89 -1.20
C ALA A 79 1.04 -20.46 -0.18
N ARG A 80 2.26 -20.21 -0.64
CA ARG A 80 3.31 -19.60 0.21
C ARG A 80 2.83 -18.24 0.73
N LEU A 81 3.18 -17.93 1.99
CA LEU A 81 2.77 -16.72 2.72
C LEU A 81 1.26 -16.63 2.99
N VAL A 82 0.55 -17.73 2.88
CA VAL A 82 -0.88 -17.83 3.17
C VAL A 82 -1.09 -18.87 4.25
N PRO A 83 -1.70 -18.54 5.39
CA PRO A 83 -1.99 -19.51 6.46
C PRO A 83 -2.94 -20.62 6.00
N GLY A 84 -2.82 -21.79 6.63
CA GLY A 84 -3.64 -22.96 6.33
C GLY A 84 -5.15 -22.71 6.52
N PRO A 85 -6.01 -23.38 5.76
CA PRO A 85 -7.46 -23.21 5.89
C PRO A 85 -7.95 -23.63 7.26
N GLY A 86 -9.02 -22.98 7.76
CA GLY A 86 -9.65 -23.28 9.04
C GLY A 86 -8.95 -22.72 10.28
N THR A 87 -7.75 -22.15 10.14
CA THR A 87 -6.98 -21.57 11.26
C THR A 87 -7.44 -20.14 11.62
N GLU A 88 -7.09 -19.67 12.81
CA GLU A 88 -7.29 -18.27 13.23
C GLU A 88 -6.45 -17.32 12.36
N GLU A 89 -5.21 -17.71 12.09
CA GLU A 89 -4.30 -16.96 11.23
C GLU A 89 -4.88 -16.78 9.83
N ARG A 90 -5.61 -17.78 9.29
CA ARG A 90 -6.31 -17.66 8.01
C ARG A 90 -7.44 -16.65 8.06
N ARG A 91 -8.24 -16.61 9.13
CA ARG A 91 -9.29 -15.59 9.30
C ARG A 91 -8.68 -14.19 9.37
N ARG A 92 -7.60 -14.04 10.13
CA ARG A 92 -6.85 -12.79 10.22
C ARG A 92 -6.23 -12.37 8.89
N TYR A 93 -5.66 -13.32 8.14
CA TYR A 93 -5.11 -13.09 6.81
C TYR A 93 -6.17 -12.50 5.86
N VAL A 94 -7.34 -13.09 5.80
CA VAL A 94 -8.46 -12.58 4.98
C VAL A 94 -8.86 -11.19 5.45
N TYR A 95 -9.04 -11.01 6.76
CA TYR A 95 -9.41 -9.71 7.35
C TYR A 95 -8.41 -8.62 6.97
N TRP A 96 -7.12 -8.82 7.24
CA TRP A 96 -6.09 -7.80 6.99
C TRP A 96 -5.85 -7.55 5.51
N SER A 97 -6.01 -8.55 4.67
CA SER A 97 -5.92 -8.39 3.21
C SER A 97 -7.01 -7.46 2.66
N HIS A 98 -8.23 -7.56 3.17
CA HIS A 98 -9.32 -6.65 2.79
C HIS A 98 -9.23 -5.30 3.50
N TYR A 99 -8.85 -5.30 4.78
CA TYR A 99 -8.72 -4.10 5.58
C TYR A 99 -7.71 -3.10 5.00
N ALA A 100 -6.59 -3.58 4.47
CA ALA A 100 -5.53 -2.75 3.93
C ALA A 100 -6.05 -1.75 2.87
N GLU A 101 -6.90 -2.21 1.95
CA GLU A 101 -7.45 -1.36 0.89
C GLU A 101 -8.82 -0.78 1.25
N GLY A 102 -9.68 -1.57 1.90
CA GLY A 102 -11.06 -1.17 2.17
C GLY A 102 -11.25 -0.23 3.35
N SER A 103 -10.36 -0.31 4.34
CA SER A 103 -10.49 0.49 5.57
C SER A 103 -9.33 1.45 5.80
N ALA A 104 -8.08 0.98 5.67
CA ALA A 104 -6.91 1.80 5.99
C ALA A 104 -6.61 2.86 4.92
N MET A 105 -6.79 2.55 3.65
CA MET A 105 -6.46 3.47 2.54
C MET A 105 -7.41 4.64 2.36
N PRO A 106 -8.75 4.53 2.52
CA PRO A 106 -9.67 5.64 2.28
C PRO A 106 -9.36 6.90 3.11
N PRO A 107 -9.19 6.85 4.44
CA PRO A 107 -8.86 8.05 5.22
C PRO A 107 -7.48 8.63 4.88
N LEU A 108 -6.50 7.78 4.51
CA LEU A 108 -5.19 8.24 4.04
C LEU A 108 -5.28 8.97 2.70
N LEU A 109 -6.14 8.50 1.79
CA LEU A 109 -6.40 9.18 0.52
C LEU A 109 -7.08 10.53 0.75
N LEU A 110 -8.10 10.58 1.62
CA LEU A 110 -8.76 11.82 1.99
C LEU A 110 -7.77 12.82 2.57
N LYS A 111 -6.88 12.39 3.48
CA LYS A 111 -5.83 13.25 4.04
C LYS A 111 -4.92 13.82 2.95
N LEU A 112 -4.52 13.00 1.98
CA LEU A 112 -3.71 13.43 0.85
C LEU A 112 -4.44 14.46 -0.02
N VAL A 113 -5.71 14.21 -0.35
CA VAL A 113 -6.52 15.07 -1.24
C VAL A 113 -6.76 16.42 -0.56
N PHE A 114 -7.29 16.42 0.66
CA PHE A 114 -7.57 17.66 1.39
C PHE A 114 -6.32 18.46 1.70
N GLY A 115 -5.19 17.79 2.00
CA GLY A 115 -3.90 18.45 2.22
C GLY A 115 -3.36 19.17 0.97
N ARG A 116 -3.80 18.77 -0.24
CA ARG A 116 -3.38 19.39 -1.51
C ARG A 116 -4.33 20.48 -2.02
N LEU A 117 -5.52 20.65 -1.45
CA LEU A 117 -6.50 21.63 -1.95
C LEU A 117 -5.98 23.06 -1.87
N ALA A 118 -5.48 23.48 -0.74
CA ALA A 118 -5.00 24.84 -0.55
C ALA A 118 -3.74 25.16 -1.40
N PRO A 119 -2.70 24.34 -1.44
CA PRO A 119 -1.55 24.55 -2.33
C PRO A 119 -1.94 24.61 -3.82
N GLY A 120 -2.91 23.81 -4.25
CA GLY A 120 -3.42 23.76 -5.63
C GLY A 120 -4.38 24.89 -6.01
N SER A 121 -4.81 25.73 -5.06
CA SER A 121 -5.78 26.80 -5.29
C SER A 121 -5.09 28.11 -5.70
N PRO A 122 -5.80 29.01 -6.43
CA PRO A 122 -5.35 30.36 -6.70
C PRO A 122 -4.96 31.09 -5.42
N TRP A 123 -3.84 31.85 -5.45
CA TRP A 123 -3.25 32.49 -4.28
C TRP A 123 -4.27 33.24 -3.37
N PRO A 124 -5.17 34.09 -3.86
CA PRO A 124 -6.06 34.85 -2.98
C PRO A 124 -7.10 33.97 -2.25
N LEU A 125 -7.40 32.79 -2.78
CA LEU A 125 -8.39 31.87 -2.19
C LEU A 125 -7.77 30.87 -1.22
N ARG A 126 -6.44 30.72 -1.19
CA ARG A 126 -5.74 29.74 -0.36
C ARG A 126 -6.12 29.74 1.12
N PRO A 127 -6.26 30.89 1.81
CA PRO A 127 -6.64 30.91 3.21
C PRO A 127 -8.02 30.32 3.47
N LEU A 128 -8.99 30.65 2.63
CA LEU A 128 -10.36 30.12 2.73
C LEU A 128 -10.38 28.61 2.45
N VAL A 129 -9.74 28.18 1.36
CA VAL A 129 -9.67 26.74 1.00
C VAL A 129 -8.96 25.96 2.09
N ARG A 130 -7.89 26.50 2.68
CA ARG A 130 -7.19 25.85 3.82
C ARG A 130 -8.14 25.68 5.00
N ARG A 131 -8.91 26.70 5.37
CA ARG A 131 -9.85 26.61 6.50
C ARG A 131 -10.91 25.56 6.28
N ILE A 132 -11.44 25.43 5.07
CA ILE A 132 -12.41 24.40 4.70
C ILE A 132 -11.77 23.01 4.79
N ALA A 133 -10.60 22.83 4.18
CA ALA A 133 -9.86 21.57 4.22
C ALA A 133 -9.52 21.14 5.65
N ASP A 134 -9.03 22.06 6.47
CA ASP A 134 -8.69 21.82 7.89
C ASP A 134 -9.93 21.43 8.71
N THR A 135 -11.10 21.99 8.41
CA THR A 135 -12.35 21.60 9.08
C THR A 135 -12.69 20.13 8.82
N VAL A 136 -12.60 19.68 7.57
CA VAL A 136 -12.83 18.27 7.20
C VAL A 136 -11.74 17.36 7.80
N LEU A 137 -10.47 17.77 7.68
CA LEU A 137 -9.37 16.98 8.22
C LEU A 137 -9.51 16.79 9.73
N ARG A 138 -9.70 17.87 10.49
CA ARG A 138 -9.81 17.80 11.95
C ARG A 138 -11.08 17.15 12.46
N GLY A 139 -12.22 17.35 11.77
CA GLY A 139 -13.52 16.86 12.21
C GLY A 139 -13.80 15.41 11.81
N PHE A 140 -13.25 14.95 10.70
CA PHE A 140 -13.58 13.64 10.13
C PHE A 140 -12.37 12.74 9.91
N VAL A 141 -11.34 13.22 9.19
CA VAL A 141 -10.24 12.36 8.73
C VAL A 141 -9.26 12.02 9.84
N ASP A 142 -8.77 13.03 10.59
CA ASP A 142 -7.76 12.81 11.63
C ASP A 142 -8.27 11.99 12.83
N PRO A 143 -9.52 12.16 13.30
CA PRO A 143 -10.07 11.26 14.32
C PRO A 143 -10.12 9.80 13.87
N ASP A 144 -10.47 9.57 12.61
CA ASP A 144 -10.52 8.22 12.05
C ASP A 144 -9.13 7.60 11.94
N LEU A 145 -8.17 8.35 11.39
CA LEU A 145 -6.75 7.92 11.34
C LEU A 145 -6.18 7.60 12.73
N ARG A 146 -6.54 8.38 13.78
CA ARG A 146 -6.12 8.07 15.15
C ARG A 146 -6.71 6.75 15.66
N ARG A 147 -7.98 6.42 15.31
CA ARG A 147 -8.59 5.12 15.66
C ARG A 147 -7.85 3.97 14.96
N HIS A 148 -7.55 4.12 13.67
CA HIS A 148 -6.75 3.14 12.95
C HIS A 148 -5.38 2.94 13.58
N ALA A 149 -4.66 4.01 13.92
CA ALA A 149 -3.36 3.94 14.57
C ALA A 149 -3.41 3.21 15.92
N ALA A 150 -4.38 3.55 16.77
CA ALA A 150 -4.59 2.88 18.06
C ALA A 150 -4.93 1.39 17.87
N PHE A 151 -5.72 1.06 16.86
CA PHE A 151 -6.06 -0.32 16.54
C PHE A 151 -4.83 -1.12 16.09
N TRP A 152 -3.99 -0.57 15.20
CA TRP A 152 -2.74 -1.24 14.79
C TRP A 152 -1.79 -1.46 15.96
N GLU A 153 -1.63 -0.48 16.84
CA GLU A 153 -0.84 -0.62 18.07
C GLU A 153 -1.35 -1.74 18.96
N THR A 154 -2.68 -1.87 19.11
CA THR A 154 -3.30 -2.95 19.89
C THR A 154 -3.08 -4.31 19.24
N GLU A 155 -3.25 -4.40 17.92
CA GLU A 155 -3.11 -5.65 17.18
C GLU A 155 -1.67 -6.17 17.15
N LEU A 156 -0.68 -5.28 17.16
CA LEU A 156 0.74 -5.62 17.21
C LEU A 156 1.28 -5.78 18.65
N ALA A 157 0.45 -5.58 19.69
CA ALA A 157 0.89 -5.66 21.09
C ALA A 157 1.39 -7.06 21.51
N GLY A 158 0.80 -8.11 20.97
CA GLY A 158 1.12 -9.50 21.34
C GLY A 158 1.57 -10.36 20.17
N ARG A 159 1.87 -9.75 19.02
CA ARG A 159 2.19 -10.47 17.79
C ARG A 159 3.27 -9.76 17.01
N PRO A 160 4.23 -10.50 16.43
CA PRO A 160 5.24 -9.89 15.55
C PRO A 160 4.66 -9.45 14.19
N TYR A 161 3.58 -10.08 13.71
CA TYR A 161 2.93 -9.82 12.43
C TYR A 161 1.41 -9.75 12.56
N PHE A 162 0.72 -9.18 11.58
CA PHE A 162 -0.73 -8.97 11.61
C PHE A 162 -1.55 -10.26 11.70
N CYS A 163 -1.05 -11.36 11.15
CA CYS A 163 -1.76 -12.64 11.18
C CYS A 163 -1.40 -13.51 12.40
N GLY A 164 -0.26 -13.29 13.04
CA GLY A 164 0.21 -14.10 14.17
C GLY A 164 1.72 -14.07 14.30
N ALA A 165 2.31 -15.25 14.50
CA ALA A 165 3.76 -15.42 14.67
C ALA A 165 4.53 -15.35 13.34
N ASP A 166 3.89 -15.76 12.25
CA ASP A 166 4.52 -15.87 10.94
C ASP A 166 4.18 -14.68 10.04
N PHE A 167 5.18 -14.29 9.23
CA PHE A 167 5.03 -13.29 8.18
C PHE A 167 4.16 -13.83 7.03
N THR A 168 3.21 -13.03 6.57
CA THR A 168 2.26 -13.42 5.52
C THR A 168 2.15 -12.34 4.43
N ALA A 169 1.47 -12.66 3.32
CA ALA A 169 1.18 -11.68 2.28
C ALA A 169 0.25 -10.55 2.78
N ALA A 170 -0.51 -10.76 3.87
CA ALA A 170 -1.30 -9.70 4.50
C ALA A 170 -0.40 -8.59 5.10
N ASP A 171 0.78 -8.95 5.62
CA ASP A 171 1.76 -7.97 6.11
C ASP A 171 2.29 -7.11 4.96
N ILE A 172 2.53 -7.72 3.80
CA ILE A 172 2.90 -6.98 2.58
C ILE A 172 1.78 -6.01 2.16
N LEU A 173 0.52 -6.44 2.22
CA LEU A 173 -0.62 -5.58 1.90
C LEU A 173 -0.78 -4.43 2.91
N MET A 174 -0.51 -4.67 4.18
CA MET A 174 -0.56 -3.67 5.24
C MET A 174 0.60 -2.68 5.21
N SER A 175 1.73 -2.99 4.56
CA SER A 175 2.90 -2.11 4.59
C SER A 175 2.60 -0.71 4.04
N PHE A 176 1.98 -0.60 2.87
CA PHE A 176 1.73 0.70 2.26
C PHE A 176 0.82 1.62 3.09
N PRO A 177 -0.29 1.17 3.70
CA PRO A 177 -1.05 1.99 4.64
C PRO A 177 -0.20 2.50 5.81
N LEU A 178 0.61 1.65 6.44
CA LEU A 178 1.43 2.02 7.59
C LEU A 178 2.58 2.96 7.19
N GLU A 179 3.26 2.67 6.09
CA GLU A 179 4.29 3.54 5.50
C GLU A 179 3.73 4.93 5.14
N ALA A 180 2.59 4.96 4.45
CA ALA A 180 1.94 6.22 4.08
C ALA A 180 1.44 7.00 5.31
N PHE A 181 1.02 6.32 6.35
CA PHE A 181 0.64 6.93 7.63
C PHE A 181 1.86 7.53 8.33
N ALA A 182 2.95 6.78 8.45
CA ALA A 182 4.19 7.23 9.08
C ALA A 182 4.81 8.42 8.33
N ALA A 183 4.92 8.34 7.01
CA ALA A 183 5.52 9.38 6.17
C ALA A 183 4.74 10.71 6.14
N ARG A 184 3.44 10.69 6.45
CA ARG A 184 2.59 11.90 6.44
C ARG A 184 2.50 12.61 7.78
N GLY A 185 3.40 12.31 8.71
CA GLY A 185 3.56 13.06 9.96
C GLY A 185 2.45 12.86 10.99
N THR A 186 1.68 11.78 10.88
CA THR A 186 0.66 11.43 11.87
C THR A 186 1.25 10.74 13.11
N GLY A 187 2.55 10.38 13.04
CA GLY A 187 3.28 9.70 14.11
C GLY A 187 2.87 8.23 14.23
N ALA A 188 3.70 7.32 13.72
CA ALA A 188 3.56 5.90 14.05
C ALA A 188 3.81 5.70 15.55
N GLY A 189 2.94 4.93 16.21
CA GLY A 189 3.22 4.48 17.57
C GLY A 189 4.41 3.51 17.61
N PRO A 190 4.91 3.16 18.80
CA PRO A 190 6.16 2.40 18.92
C PRO A 190 6.09 1.00 18.29
N ARG A 191 4.95 0.33 18.35
CA ARG A 191 4.81 -1.02 17.77
C ARG A 191 4.71 -1.01 16.26
N VAL A 192 4.03 -0.02 15.69
CA VAL A 192 4.00 0.19 14.24
C VAL A 192 5.38 0.56 13.73
N ALA A 193 6.12 1.41 14.44
CA ALA A 193 7.48 1.78 14.07
C ALA A 193 8.44 0.57 14.13
N ASP A 194 8.35 -0.25 15.18
CA ASP A 194 9.11 -1.49 15.31
C ASP A 194 8.76 -2.49 14.21
N TRP A 195 7.46 -2.65 13.91
CA TRP A 195 7.01 -3.51 12.82
C TRP A 195 7.54 -3.03 11.46
N LEU A 196 7.47 -1.73 11.15
CA LEU A 196 8.03 -1.16 9.92
C LEU A 196 9.54 -1.42 9.84
N THR A 197 10.29 -1.20 10.93
CA THR A 197 11.73 -1.51 10.98
C THR A 197 12.00 -2.98 10.65
N ARG A 198 11.23 -3.88 11.23
CA ARG A 198 11.37 -5.32 11.02
C ARG A 198 11.07 -5.75 9.59
N VAL A 199 10.00 -5.24 9.00
CA VAL A 199 9.63 -5.61 7.63
C VAL A 199 10.54 -4.97 6.60
N HIS A 200 10.99 -3.74 6.82
CA HIS A 200 11.96 -3.07 5.94
C HIS A 200 13.34 -3.73 5.97
N ALA A 201 13.72 -4.36 7.07
CA ALA A 201 14.98 -5.10 7.16
C ALA A 201 14.97 -6.43 6.36
N ARG A 202 13.83 -6.87 5.85
CA ARG A 202 13.74 -8.12 5.08
C ARG A 202 14.54 -8.02 3.77
N PRO A 203 15.37 -9.01 3.44
CA PRO A 203 16.17 -8.97 2.21
C PRO A 203 15.32 -8.81 0.93
N ALA A 204 14.15 -9.44 0.88
CA ALA A 204 13.21 -9.33 -0.25
C ALA A 204 12.65 -7.90 -0.39
N TYR A 205 12.32 -7.21 0.72
CA TYR A 205 11.91 -5.81 0.69
C TYR A 205 13.01 -4.92 0.09
N GLN A 206 14.26 -5.12 0.53
CA GLN A 206 15.39 -4.37 0.03
C GLN A 206 15.68 -4.64 -1.45
N ARG A 207 15.49 -5.88 -1.93
CA ARG A 207 15.58 -6.19 -3.37
C ARG A 207 14.47 -5.50 -4.16
N ALA A 208 13.24 -5.53 -3.65
CA ALA A 208 12.10 -4.86 -4.27
C ALA A 208 12.28 -3.34 -4.39
N LEU A 209 12.90 -2.68 -3.39
CA LEU A 209 13.25 -1.26 -3.48
C LEU A 209 14.23 -0.99 -4.62
N ARG A 210 15.26 -1.81 -4.78
CA ARG A 210 16.21 -1.67 -5.89
C ARG A 210 15.53 -1.85 -7.26
N GLN A 211 14.57 -2.77 -7.35
CA GLN A 211 13.82 -3.01 -8.58
C GLN A 211 12.78 -1.90 -8.87
N GLY A 212 12.12 -1.37 -7.85
CA GLY A 212 11.13 -0.32 -7.99
C GLY A 212 11.73 1.08 -8.27
N GLY A 213 12.92 1.35 -7.76
CA GLY A 213 13.56 2.67 -7.81
C GLY A 213 13.11 3.56 -6.64
N PRO A 214 13.22 4.89 -6.77
CA PRO A 214 12.91 5.81 -5.68
C PRO A 214 11.52 5.60 -5.09
N TYR A 215 11.42 5.46 -3.77
CA TYR A 215 10.19 5.22 -3.06
C TYR A 215 10.11 6.10 -1.81
N ALA A 216 9.19 7.06 -1.80
CA ALA A 216 9.11 8.13 -0.81
C ALA A 216 8.56 7.69 0.56
N TYR A 217 8.19 6.42 0.71
CA TYR A 217 7.56 5.89 1.93
C TYR A 217 8.43 4.87 2.66
N ALA A 218 9.65 4.56 2.13
CA ALA A 218 10.62 3.67 2.79
C ALA A 218 11.47 4.40 3.82
#